data_2c83a2582cf820c9e868a9942df1fd08
#
_entry.id   2c83a2582cf820c9e868a9942df1fd08
#
_cell.length_a   1.000
_cell.length_b   1.000
_cell.length_c   1.000
_cell.angle_alpha   90.00
_cell.angle_beta   90.00
_cell.angle_gamma   90.00
#
_symmetry.space_group_name_H-M   'P 1'
#
loop_
_entity.id
_entity.type
_entity.pdbx_description
1 polymer ?
#
loop_
_entity_poly.entity_id
_entity_poly.type
_entity_poly.pdbx_seq_one_letter_code
_entity_poly.pdbx_strand_id
1 'polypeptide(L)'
;MLNENDAPKSMEAHYPPRPGKADRDSQNHRLICPGSTALMKNVTLGALARTDVFEMVLRKPQNGEYLPDNTEEGRIVAMTLAVALRQALAGVLGISAAELGYSVRPVRLEDGQSVLAVQLYDVISGGAGFASSAPVHIEAILQGMVKQLGCRHCDTACSECLLDSQTRHDHDLLDRKVALAWLGDDFTYYIGLPDEETFSLPDARYCPGAIGDTIRRAINEGAEKLTLCVEFHDCVPISGNKNGMLSGLSG
;
A
#
# COMPACT_ATOMS: atom_id res chain seq x y z
N MET A 1 -13.41 -9.04 22.08
CA MET A 1 -14.66 -8.30 22.03
C MET A 1 -14.45 -7.00 22.80
N LEU A 2 -14.43 -5.88 22.11
CA LEU A 2 -14.31 -4.56 22.74
C LEU A 2 -15.67 -4.22 23.35
N ASN A 3 -15.68 -3.83 24.62
CA ASN A 3 -16.88 -3.34 25.27
C ASN A 3 -16.98 -1.84 25.01
N GLU A 4 -17.83 -1.44 24.06
CA GLU A 4 -18.15 -0.04 23.80
C GLU A 4 -19.09 0.44 24.90
N ASN A 5 -18.60 1.35 25.73
CA ASN A 5 -19.41 1.99 26.75
C ASN A 5 -20.22 3.14 26.15
N ASP A 6 -21.54 3.03 26.20
CA ASP A 6 -22.45 4.13 25.86
C ASP A 6 -22.40 5.31 26.86
N ALA A 7 -21.60 5.20 27.92
CA ALA A 7 -21.46 6.22 28.94
C ALA A 7 -20.00 6.70 29.07
N PRO A 8 -19.66 7.85 28.49
CA PRO A 8 -18.27 8.34 28.43
C PRO A 8 -17.73 8.88 29.76
N LYS A 9 -18.46 8.84 30.87
CA LYS A 9 -18.07 9.55 32.08
C LYS A 9 -17.24 8.77 33.11
N SER A 10 -17.11 7.46 32.99
CA SER A 10 -16.29 6.66 33.89
C SER A 10 -15.87 5.35 33.21
N MET A 11 -14.57 5.17 32.99
CA MET A 11 -14.04 3.88 32.56
C MET A 11 -14.10 2.81 33.65
N GLU A 12 -14.64 3.13 34.83
CA GLU A 12 -14.79 2.22 35.98
C GLU A 12 -16.10 1.48 35.97
N ALA A 13 -17.12 1.99 35.25
CA ALA A 13 -18.41 1.34 35.11
C ALA A 13 -18.65 0.97 33.63
N HIS A 14 -18.98 -0.26 33.38
CA HIS A 14 -19.30 -0.74 32.03
C HIS A 14 -20.51 -1.68 32.08
N TYR A 15 -21.17 -1.82 30.95
CA TYR A 15 -22.27 -2.77 30.78
C TYR A 15 -21.77 -4.07 30.14
N PRO A 16 -22.39 -5.22 30.46
CA PRO A 16 -22.11 -6.45 29.75
C PRO A 16 -22.34 -6.28 28.24
N PRO A 17 -21.43 -6.76 27.38
CA PRO A 17 -21.52 -6.58 25.90
C PRO A 17 -22.74 -7.28 25.28
N ARG A 18 -23.28 -8.31 25.95
CA ARG A 18 -24.50 -9.01 25.59
C ARG A 18 -25.33 -9.26 26.86
N PRO A 19 -26.09 -8.26 27.31
CA PRO A 19 -26.84 -8.39 28.57
C PRO A 19 -27.91 -9.47 28.46
N GLY A 20 -27.82 -10.47 29.34
CA GLY A 20 -28.87 -11.45 29.56
C GLY A 20 -30.00 -10.93 30.46
N LYS A 21 -30.99 -11.78 30.82
CA LYS A 21 -32.03 -11.41 31.77
C LYS A 21 -31.49 -11.02 33.16
N ALA A 22 -30.41 -11.69 33.59
CA ALA A 22 -29.75 -11.42 34.87
C ALA A 22 -29.03 -10.09 34.94
N ASP A 23 -28.71 -9.49 33.79
CA ASP A 23 -28.00 -8.23 33.66
C ASP A 23 -28.94 -7.03 33.52
N ARG A 24 -30.25 -7.23 33.85
CA ARG A 24 -31.27 -6.21 33.77
C ARG A 24 -32.02 -6.12 35.09
N ASP A 25 -32.44 -4.91 35.47
CA ASP A 25 -33.30 -4.68 36.61
C ASP A 25 -34.75 -5.03 36.31
N SER A 26 -35.63 -4.89 37.32
CA SER A 26 -37.05 -5.12 37.18
C SER A 26 -37.76 -4.20 36.17
N GLN A 27 -37.12 -3.10 35.80
CA GLN A 27 -37.59 -2.13 34.80
C GLN A 27 -36.95 -2.34 33.43
N ASN A 28 -36.22 -3.46 33.24
CA ASN A 28 -35.51 -3.81 32.00
C ASN A 28 -34.33 -2.92 31.65
N HIS A 29 -33.81 -2.09 32.57
CA HIS A 29 -32.58 -1.33 32.37
C HIS A 29 -31.37 -2.22 32.52
N ARG A 30 -30.28 -1.91 31.79
CA ARG A 30 -29.01 -2.61 31.90
C ARG A 30 -28.37 -2.36 33.26
N LEU A 31 -27.97 -3.43 33.94
CA LEU A 31 -27.16 -3.34 35.14
C LEU A 31 -25.68 -3.16 34.81
N ILE A 32 -25.00 -2.39 35.67
CA ILE A 32 -23.54 -2.23 35.57
C ILE A 32 -22.87 -3.56 35.92
N CYS A 33 -21.86 -3.95 35.18
CA CYS A 33 -21.10 -5.16 35.43
C CYS A 33 -20.48 -5.13 36.84
N PRO A 34 -20.74 -6.12 37.69
CA PRO A 34 -20.20 -6.15 39.04
C PRO A 34 -18.69 -6.38 39.10
N GLY A 35 -18.08 -6.77 37.99
CA GLY A 35 -16.62 -6.95 37.85
C GLY A 35 -15.85 -5.70 37.50
N SER A 36 -16.44 -4.51 37.64
CA SER A 36 -15.81 -3.22 37.27
C SER A 36 -14.46 -2.94 37.92
N THR A 37 -14.17 -3.52 39.07
CA THR A 37 -12.89 -3.40 39.79
C THR A 37 -11.73 -4.13 39.10
N ALA A 38 -12.05 -5.01 38.15
CA ALA A 38 -11.03 -5.76 37.37
C ALA A 38 -10.73 -5.15 36.00
N LEU A 39 -11.13 -3.91 35.74
CA LEU A 39 -10.83 -3.24 34.48
C LEU A 39 -9.33 -2.99 34.33
N MET A 40 -8.71 -3.60 33.34
CA MET A 40 -7.35 -3.30 32.93
C MET A 40 -7.38 -2.09 32.01
N LYS A 41 -6.69 -1.01 32.43
CA LYS A 41 -6.56 0.23 31.66
C LYS A 41 -5.37 0.11 30.70
N ASN A 42 -5.44 0.80 29.55
CA ASN A 42 -4.38 0.86 28.56
C ASN A 42 -3.96 -0.51 27.98
N VAL A 43 -4.91 -1.41 27.83
CA VAL A 43 -4.69 -2.72 27.21
C VAL A 43 -5.24 -2.71 25.80
N THR A 44 -4.40 -3.07 24.85
CA THR A 44 -4.81 -3.30 23.45
C THR A 44 -4.98 -4.79 23.24
N LEU A 45 -6.11 -5.19 22.68
CA LEU A 45 -6.31 -6.56 22.23
C LEU A 45 -5.60 -6.73 20.89
N GLY A 46 -4.74 -7.73 20.79
CA GLY A 46 -4.04 -8.09 19.57
C GLY A 46 -4.17 -9.58 19.30
N ALA A 47 -4.08 -9.95 18.03
CA ALA A 47 -3.94 -11.31 17.56
C ALA A 47 -2.70 -11.40 16.69
N LEU A 48 -1.96 -12.50 16.79
CA LEU A 48 -0.83 -12.80 15.91
C LEU A 48 -1.28 -13.83 14.89
N ALA A 49 -1.06 -13.52 13.63
CA ALA A 49 -1.21 -14.47 12.53
C ALA A 49 0.05 -14.42 11.67
N ARG A 50 0.43 -15.57 11.09
CA ARG A 50 1.43 -15.60 10.00
C ARG A 50 0.68 -15.57 8.70
N THR A 51 1.12 -14.71 7.79
CA THR A 51 0.49 -14.58 6.46
C THR A 51 1.51 -14.06 5.46
N ASP A 52 1.18 -14.15 4.17
CA ASP A 52 1.95 -13.52 3.11
C ASP A 52 1.75 -12.01 3.13
N VAL A 53 2.83 -11.27 2.94
CA VAL A 53 2.83 -9.80 2.94
C VAL A 53 3.63 -9.29 1.75
N PHE A 54 3.04 -8.38 1.01
CA PHE A 54 3.73 -7.51 0.06
C PHE A 54 3.91 -6.14 0.71
N GLU A 55 5.16 -5.69 0.81
CA GLU A 55 5.49 -4.36 1.35
C GLU A 55 6.16 -3.51 0.27
N MET A 56 5.72 -2.28 0.15
CA MET A 56 6.25 -1.34 -0.82
C MET A 56 6.52 0.02 -0.17
N VAL A 57 7.72 0.53 -0.37
CA VAL A 57 8.10 1.91 -0.07
C VAL A 57 8.04 2.71 -1.37
N LEU A 58 7.27 3.79 -1.33
CA LEU A 58 7.01 4.62 -2.50
C LEU A 58 7.89 5.85 -2.52
N ARG A 59 8.42 6.16 -3.67
CA ARG A 59 9.09 7.44 -3.96
C ARG A 59 8.19 8.29 -4.85
N LYS A 60 8.15 9.57 -4.57
CA LYS A 60 7.43 10.55 -5.38
C LYS A 60 8.08 10.61 -6.77
N PRO A 61 7.34 10.38 -7.85
CA PRO A 61 7.93 10.27 -9.19
C PRO A 61 8.69 11.52 -9.65
N GLN A 62 8.24 12.72 -9.23
CA GLN A 62 8.81 13.99 -9.69
C GLN A 62 10.18 14.30 -9.09
N ASN A 63 10.46 13.90 -7.85
CA ASN A 63 11.67 14.32 -7.13
C ASN A 63 12.33 13.21 -6.32
N GLY A 64 11.77 12.00 -6.32
CA GLY A 64 12.31 10.86 -5.59
C GLY A 64 12.14 10.90 -4.08
N GLU A 65 11.42 11.88 -3.52
CA GLU A 65 11.14 11.95 -2.09
C GLU A 65 10.24 10.82 -1.63
N TYR A 66 10.49 10.31 -0.45
CA TYR A 66 9.65 9.31 0.18
C TYR A 66 8.43 9.91 0.86
N LEU A 67 7.40 9.09 1.09
CA LEU A 67 6.25 9.48 1.91
C LEU A 67 6.69 9.66 3.38
N PRO A 68 6.57 10.87 3.94
CA PRO A 68 6.98 11.12 5.31
C PRO A 68 5.99 10.49 6.30
N ASP A 69 6.52 9.95 7.41
CA ASP A 69 5.72 9.31 8.46
C ASP A 69 5.12 10.30 9.48
N ASN A 70 5.59 11.54 9.47
CA ASN A 70 5.25 12.57 10.45
C ASN A 70 4.27 13.63 9.93
N THR A 71 3.69 13.46 8.74
CA THR A 71 2.72 14.39 8.16
C THR A 71 1.36 13.72 7.97
N GLU A 72 0.30 14.49 8.15
CA GLU A 72 -1.07 14.04 7.89
C GLU A 72 -1.28 13.74 6.39
N GLU A 73 -0.76 14.61 5.52
CA GLU A 73 -0.80 14.41 4.07
C GLU A 73 -0.11 13.09 3.66
N GLY A 74 1.08 12.81 4.19
CA GLY A 74 1.79 11.56 3.92
C GLY A 74 0.97 10.32 4.32
N ARG A 75 0.26 10.39 5.46
CA ARG A 75 -0.62 9.32 5.93
C ARG A 75 -1.84 9.14 5.03
N ILE A 76 -2.48 10.24 4.60
CA ILE A 76 -3.62 10.23 3.66
C ILE A 76 -3.18 9.60 2.33
N VAL A 77 -2.07 10.05 1.76
CA VAL A 77 -1.53 9.49 0.52
C VAL A 77 -1.25 8.01 0.67
N ALA A 78 -0.49 7.61 1.70
CA ALA A 78 -0.12 6.22 1.90
C ALA A 78 -1.35 5.31 2.09
N MET A 79 -2.34 5.73 2.89
CA MET A 79 -3.56 4.97 3.14
C MET A 79 -4.40 4.86 1.87
N THR A 80 -4.55 5.95 1.13
CA THR A 80 -5.28 5.98 -0.13
C THR A 80 -4.66 5.03 -1.16
N LEU A 81 -3.33 5.06 -1.29
CA LEU A 81 -2.59 4.17 -2.19
C LEU A 81 -2.68 2.71 -1.74
N ALA A 82 -2.63 2.43 -0.42
CA ALA A 82 -2.79 1.09 0.11
C ALA A 82 -4.15 0.47 -0.27
N VAL A 83 -5.22 1.24 -0.12
CA VAL A 83 -6.57 0.80 -0.48
C VAL A 83 -6.70 0.60 -1.99
N ALA A 84 -6.22 1.55 -2.80
CA ALA A 84 -6.30 1.46 -4.25
C ALA A 84 -5.48 0.28 -4.79
N LEU A 85 -4.27 0.05 -4.28
CA LEU A 85 -3.43 -1.11 -4.63
C LEU A 85 -4.08 -2.43 -4.24
N ARG A 86 -4.70 -2.52 -3.06
CA ARG A 86 -5.44 -3.71 -2.61
C ARG A 86 -6.55 -4.08 -3.59
N GLN A 87 -7.36 -3.10 -3.96
CA GLN A 87 -8.48 -3.31 -4.87
C GLN A 87 -7.99 -3.64 -6.28
N ALA A 88 -6.91 -2.99 -6.74
CA ALA A 88 -6.30 -3.29 -8.02
C ALA A 88 -5.73 -4.71 -8.07
N LEU A 89 -5.00 -5.16 -7.03
CA LEU A 89 -4.51 -6.52 -6.93
C LEU A 89 -5.64 -7.55 -6.92
N ALA A 90 -6.70 -7.30 -6.14
CA ALA A 90 -7.88 -8.17 -6.13
C ALA A 90 -8.52 -8.28 -7.51
N GLY A 91 -8.64 -7.16 -8.23
CA GLY A 91 -9.15 -7.13 -9.61
C GLY A 91 -8.29 -7.92 -10.58
N VAL A 92 -6.97 -7.80 -10.52
CA VAL A 92 -6.01 -8.54 -11.35
C VAL A 92 -6.10 -10.05 -11.10
N LEU A 93 -6.23 -10.45 -9.83
CA LEU A 93 -6.31 -11.85 -9.44
C LEU A 93 -7.72 -12.45 -9.58
N GLY A 94 -8.74 -11.62 -9.82
CA GLY A 94 -10.13 -12.07 -9.90
C GLY A 94 -10.69 -12.56 -8.56
N ILE A 95 -10.21 -12.04 -7.44
CA ILE A 95 -10.64 -12.38 -6.08
C ILE A 95 -11.44 -11.23 -5.45
N SER A 96 -12.07 -11.51 -4.31
CA SER A 96 -12.68 -10.45 -3.51
C SER A 96 -11.60 -9.59 -2.84
N ALA A 97 -11.76 -8.26 -2.85
CA ALA A 97 -10.88 -7.37 -2.09
C ALA A 97 -10.89 -7.67 -0.58
N ALA A 98 -11.94 -8.32 -0.07
CA ALA A 98 -12.02 -8.74 1.33
C ALA A 98 -11.02 -9.86 1.71
N GLU A 99 -10.42 -10.53 0.73
CA GLU A 99 -9.39 -11.56 0.96
C GLU A 99 -8.00 -10.96 1.22
N LEU A 100 -7.85 -9.67 0.88
CA LEU A 100 -6.64 -8.90 1.10
C LEU A 100 -6.85 -7.86 2.19
N GLY A 101 -5.93 -7.80 3.14
CA GLY A 101 -5.81 -6.71 4.07
C GLY A 101 -4.83 -5.65 3.56
N TYR A 102 -4.90 -4.47 4.16
CA TYR A 102 -3.98 -3.38 3.88
C TYR A 102 -3.56 -2.70 5.17
N SER A 103 -2.37 -2.14 5.18
CA SER A 103 -1.90 -1.29 6.27
C SER A 103 -0.83 -0.32 5.79
N VAL A 104 -0.59 0.67 6.61
CA VAL A 104 0.51 1.63 6.44
C VAL A 104 1.31 1.65 7.73
N ARG A 105 2.63 1.50 7.62
CA ARG A 105 3.51 1.55 8.79
C ARG A 105 4.77 2.35 8.53
N PRO A 106 5.34 2.99 9.56
CA PRO A 106 6.66 3.58 9.45
C PRO A 106 7.73 2.48 9.32
N VAL A 107 8.66 2.70 8.40
CA VAL A 107 9.85 1.88 8.22
C VAL A 107 11.09 2.78 8.25
N ARG A 108 12.19 2.25 8.75
CA ARG A 108 13.47 2.98 8.77
C ARG A 108 14.33 2.48 7.62
N LEU A 109 14.76 3.38 6.77
CA LEU A 109 15.68 3.09 5.69
C LEU A 109 17.13 2.96 6.21
N GLU A 110 18.03 2.48 5.36
CA GLU A 110 19.44 2.29 5.71
C GLU A 110 20.15 3.60 6.07
N ASP A 111 19.76 4.71 5.47
CA ASP A 111 20.25 6.06 5.79
C ASP A 111 19.70 6.64 7.09
N GLY A 112 18.81 5.91 7.79
CA GLY A 112 18.18 6.29 9.03
C GLY A 112 16.91 7.11 8.89
N GLN A 113 16.49 7.47 7.67
CA GLN A 113 15.22 8.16 7.43
C GLN A 113 14.04 7.26 7.78
N SER A 114 13.02 7.83 8.44
CA SER A 114 11.74 7.16 8.71
C SER A 114 10.71 7.57 7.65
N VAL A 115 10.12 6.58 7.00
CA VAL A 115 9.20 6.77 5.88
C VAL A 115 8.00 5.84 6.01
N LEU A 116 6.91 6.13 5.30
CA LEU A 116 5.75 5.23 5.26
C LEU A 116 5.92 4.15 4.20
N ALA A 117 5.69 2.91 4.61
CA ALA A 117 5.52 1.76 3.73
C ALA A 117 4.05 1.36 3.65
N VAL A 118 3.62 1.02 2.46
CA VAL A 118 2.32 0.39 2.18
C VAL A 118 2.48 -1.12 2.26
N GLN A 119 1.57 -1.79 2.95
CA GLN A 119 1.53 -3.24 3.05
C GLN A 119 0.19 -3.77 2.55
N LEU A 120 0.24 -4.83 1.75
CA LEU A 120 -0.88 -5.69 1.43
C LEU A 120 -0.60 -7.07 2.03
N TYR A 121 -1.60 -7.72 2.59
CA TYR A 121 -1.43 -9.04 3.19
C TYR A 121 -2.66 -9.91 2.99
N ASP A 122 -2.45 -11.21 2.98
CA ASP A 122 -3.55 -12.17 2.90
C ASP A 122 -4.29 -12.22 4.24
N VAL A 123 -5.61 -12.10 4.23
CA VAL A 123 -6.43 -12.12 5.45
C VAL A 123 -6.46 -13.54 6.06
N ILE A 124 -6.32 -14.55 5.22
CA ILE A 124 -6.28 -15.94 5.68
C ILE A 124 -4.97 -16.24 6.42
N SER A 125 -5.10 -16.90 7.57
CA SER A 125 -3.94 -17.36 8.33
C SER A 125 -3.16 -18.43 7.54
N GLY A 126 -1.87 -18.24 7.41
CA GLY A 126 -0.99 -19.11 6.61
C GLY A 126 -0.69 -18.54 5.22
N GLY A 127 -1.44 -17.53 4.79
CA GLY A 127 -1.34 -16.95 3.46
C GLY A 127 -2.06 -17.79 2.40
N ALA A 128 -2.42 -17.16 1.29
CA ALA A 128 -2.99 -17.80 0.10
C ALA A 128 -2.16 -17.51 -1.16
N GLY A 129 -1.04 -16.79 -1.01
CA GLY A 129 -0.15 -16.42 -2.10
C GLY A 129 -0.60 -15.17 -2.87
N PHE A 130 -1.70 -14.52 -2.47
CA PHE A 130 -2.22 -13.36 -3.19
C PHE A 130 -1.30 -12.16 -3.06
N ALA A 131 -0.95 -11.78 -1.83
CA ALA A 131 -0.06 -10.65 -1.58
C ALA A 131 1.34 -10.91 -2.15
N SER A 132 1.88 -12.12 -2.02
CA SER A 132 3.20 -12.48 -2.54
C SER A 132 3.26 -12.53 -4.07
N SER A 133 2.12 -12.61 -4.77
CA SER A 133 2.06 -12.54 -6.23
C SER A 133 2.12 -11.10 -6.78
N ALA A 134 1.93 -10.07 -5.93
CA ALA A 134 1.88 -8.68 -6.36
C ALA A 134 3.08 -8.22 -7.22
N PRO A 135 4.35 -8.60 -6.92
CA PRO A 135 5.47 -8.20 -7.77
C PRO A 135 5.38 -8.65 -9.22
N VAL A 136 4.76 -9.81 -9.48
CA VAL A 136 4.59 -10.35 -10.84
C VAL A 136 3.55 -9.55 -11.63
N HIS A 137 2.61 -8.94 -10.93
CA HIS A 137 1.49 -8.20 -11.53
C HIS A 137 1.60 -6.68 -11.33
N ILE A 138 2.77 -6.18 -10.94
CA ILE A 138 2.94 -4.81 -10.46
C ILE A 138 2.44 -3.76 -11.46
N GLU A 139 2.68 -3.96 -12.73
CA GLU A 139 2.24 -3.03 -13.78
C GLU A 139 0.71 -2.96 -13.86
N ALA A 140 0.04 -4.10 -13.99
CA ALA A 140 -1.41 -4.15 -14.03
C ALA A 140 -2.05 -3.60 -12.74
N ILE A 141 -1.41 -3.80 -11.59
CA ILE A 141 -1.84 -3.25 -10.30
C ILE A 141 -1.73 -1.73 -10.31
N LEU A 142 -0.62 -1.17 -10.79
CA LEU A 142 -0.43 0.28 -10.86
C LEU A 142 -1.41 0.92 -11.84
N GLN A 143 -1.66 0.32 -13.01
CA GLN A 143 -2.69 0.77 -13.95
C GLN A 143 -4.09 0.73 -13.32
N GLY A 144 -4.44 -0.35 -12.63
CA GLY A 144 -5.68 -0.48 -11.89
C GLY A 144 -5.84 0.57 -10.79
N MET A 145 -4.79 0.82 -10.04
CA MET A 145 -4.73 1.86 -9.00
C MET A 145 -5.00 3.26 -9.59
N VAL A 146 -4.29 3.65 -10.64
CA VAL A 146 -4.48 4.96 -11.29
C VAL A 146 -5.91 5.09 -11.84
N LYS A 147 -6.45 4.03 -12.44
CA LYS A 147 -7.84 4.01 -12.92
C LYS A 147 -8.84 4.27 -11.79
N GLN A 148 -8.67 3.65 -10.63
CA GLN A 148 -9.54 3.86 -9.47
C GLN A 148 -9.42 5.27 -8.89
N LEU A 149 -8.20 5.77 -8.75
CA LEU A 149 -7.96 7.15 -8.31
C LEU A 149 -8.54 8.18 -9.28
N GLY A 150 -8.65 7.84 -10.56
CA GLY A 150 -9.30 8.64 -11.60
C GLY A 150 -10.82 8.70 -11.53
N CYS A 151 -11.46 8.21 -10.45
CA CYS A 151 -12.92 8.24 -10.26
C CYS A 151 -13.50 9.64 -10.50
N ARG A 152 -14.62 9.70 -11.24
CA ARG A 152 -15.31 10.95 -11.57
C ARG A 152 -16.55 11.22 -10.71
N HIS A 153 -16.90 10.29 -9.82
CA HIS A 153 -18.14 10.33 -9.03
C HIS A 153 -17.97 10.96 -7.66
N CYS A 154 -16.74 11.24 -7.23
CA CYS A 154 -16.47 11.83 -5.91
C CYS A 154 -15.27 12.77 -5.94
N ASP A 155 -15.14 13.56 -4.87
CA ASP A 155 -13.95 14.39 -4.65
C ASP A 155 -12.84 13.65 -3.91
N THR A 156 -13.16 12.92 -2.86
CA THR A 156 -12.18 12.22 -2.01
C THR A 156 -12.26 10.71 -2.14
N ALA A 157 -13.38 10.09 -1.75
CA ALA A 157 -13.61 8.66 -1.81
C ALA A 157 -15.11 8.35 -1.91
N CYS A 158 -15.48 7.27 -2.61
CA CYS A 158 -16.85 6.77 -2.68
C CYS A 158 -16.86 5.26 -2.93
N SER A 159 -18.05 4.66 -2.91
CA SER A 159 -18.27 3.24 -3.15
C SER A 159 -17.86 2.76 -4.55
N GLU A 160 -17.74 3.67 -5.52
CA GLU A 160 -17.30 3.36 -6.88
C GLU A 160 -15.77 3.29 -7.02
N CYS A 161 -15.01 3.74 -6.00
CA CYS A 161 -13.55 3.78 -6.07
C CYS A 161 -12.85 3.16 -4.85
N LEU A 162 -12.92 3.77 -3.67
CA LEU A 162 -12.08 3.42 -2.53
C LEU A 162 -12.85 2.83 -1.34
N LEU A 163 -14.17 3.10 -1.26
CA LEU A 163 -14.94 2.68 -0.10
C LEU A 163 -15.58 1.31 -0.29
N ASP A 164 -15.35 0.45 0.68
CA ASP A 164 -16.04 -0.82 0.86
C ASP A 164 -16.36 -1.06 2.34
N SER A 165 -16.80 -2.26 2.70
CA SER A 165 -17.14 -2.60 4.08
C SER A 165 -15.96 -2.56 5.04
N GLN A 166 -14.73 -2.73 4.54
CA GLN A 166 -13.50 -2.74 5.35
C GLN A 166 -12.89 -1.35 5.49
N THR A 167 -13.04 -0.49 4.46
CA THR A 167 -12.41 0.84 4.42
C THR A 167 -13.23 1.95 5.07
N ARG A 168 -14.49 1.68 5.46
CA ARG A 168 -15.36 2.72 6.03
C ARG A 168 -14.85 3.35 7.33
N HIS A 169 -14.00 2.64 8.08
CA HIS A 169 -13.38 3.16 9.31
C HIS A 169 -12.21 4.10 9.03
N ASP A 170 -11.64 4.02 7.84
CA ASP A 170 -10.51 4.82 7.38
C ASP A 170 -10.93 5.94 6.43
N HIS A 171 -12.24 6.19 6.29
CA HIS A 171 -12.82 7.15 5.34
C HIS A 171 -12.14 8.53 5.39
N ASP A 172 -11.86 9.03 6.61
CA ASP A 172 -11.23 10.35 6.81
C ASP A 172 -9.75 10.38 6.37
N LEU A 173 -9.15 9.21 6.11
CA LEU A 173 -7.78 9.04 5.63
C LEU A 173 -7.71 8.72 4.13
N LEU A 174 -8.83 8.81 3.41
CA LEU A 174 -8.89 8.47 1.99
C LEU A 174 -9.18 9.71 1.15
N ASP A 175 -8.20 10.13 0.35
CA ASP A 175 -8.36 11.22 -0.61
C ASP A 175 -7.64 10.91 -1.92
N ARG A 176 -8.42 10.55 -2.94
CA ARG A 176 -7.92 10.23 -4.28
C ARG A 176 -7.23 11.39 -4.98
N LYS A 177 -7.69 12.64 -4.73
CA LYS A 177 -7.10 13.82 -5.36
C LYS A 177 -5.72 14.13 -4.79
N VAL A 178 -5.57 14.02 -3.48
CA VAL A 178 -4.28 14.19 -2.82
C VAL A 178 -3.29 13.10 -3.27
N ALA A 179 -3.75 11.84 -3.38
CA ALA A 179 -2.92 10.75 -3.88
C ALA A 179 -2.51 10.94 -5.35
N LEU A 180 -3.43 11.36 -6.24
CA LEU A 180 -3.10 11.68 -7.63
C LEU A 180 -2.13 12.85 -7.75
N ALA A 181 -2.31 13.91 -6.96
CA ALA A 181 -1.41 15.06 -6.95
C ALA A 181 0.00 14.65 -6.49
N TRP A 182 0.08 13.72 -5.54
CA TRP A 182 1.36 13.18 -5.09
C TRP A 182 2.04 12.32 -6.17
N LEU A 183 1.30 11.48 -6.87
CA LEU A 183 1.82 10.67 -7.99
C LEU A 183 2.25 11.55 -9.17
N GLY A 184 1.50 12.61 -9.45
CA GLY A 184 1.73 13.56 -10.54
C GLY A 184 1.21 13.10 -11.90
N ASP A 185 1.03 14.06 -12.79
CA ASP A 185 0.41 13.83 -14.10
C ASP A 185 1.30 12.96 -15.01
N ASP A 186 2.61 13.15 -14.97
CA ASP A 186 3.54 12.37 -15.78
C ASP A 186 3.45 10.87 -15.44
N PHE A 187 3.49 10.53 -14.14
CA PHE A 187 3.37 9.14 -13.71
C PHE A 187 2.03 8.53 -14.15
N THR A 188 0.93 9.25 -13.91
CA THR A 188 -0.41 8.75 -14.26
C THR A 188 -0.58 8.60 -15.76
N TYR A 189 0.04 9.48 -16.55
CA TYR A 189 0.05 9.40 -18.01
C TYR A 189 0.82 8.16 -18.48
N TYR A 190 2.07 7.97 -18.04
CA TYR A 190 2.90 6.84 -18.48
C TYR A 190 2.34 5.48 -18.07
N ILE A 191 1.81 5.35 -16.86
CA ILE A 191 1.18 4.11 -16.40
C ILE A 191 -0.08 3.76 -17.20
N GLY A 192 -0.77 4.76 -17.74
CA GLY A 192 -1.99 4.56 -18.55
C GLY A 192 -1.73 4.29 -20.03
N LEU A 193 -0.47 4.44 -20.50
CA LEU A 193 -0.15 4.17 -21.90
C LEU A 193 -0.10 2.67 -22.20
N PRO A 194 -0.60 2.24 -23.37
CA PRO A 194 -0.31 0.90 -23.89
C PRO A 194 1.21 0.70 -24.05
N ASP A 195 1.69 -0.54 -23.88
CA ASP A 195 3.10 -0.88 -24.00
C ASP A 195 3.74 -0.39 -25.31
N GLU A 196 2.97 -0.46 -26.41
CA GLU A 196 3.40 -0.04 -27.74
C GLU A 196 3.64 1.48 -27.83
N GLU A 197 2.94 2.27 -27.03
CA GLU A 197 3.08 3.73 -26.99
C GLU A 197 4.11 4.19 -25.95
N THR A 198 4.34 3.40 -24.90
CA THR A 198 5.25 3.76 -23.80
C THR A 198 6.69 3.95 -24.30
N PHE A 199 7.12 3.19 -25.30
CA PHE A 199 8.48 3.23 -25.81
C PHE A 199 8.58 3.55 -27.30
N SER A 200 7.45 3.78 -27.98
CA SER A 200 7.38 4.05 -29.42
C SER A 200 8.07 3.00 -30.30
N LEU A 201 8.24 1.79 -29.81
CA LEU A 201 8.89 0.67 -30.48
C LEU A 201 8.05 -0.58 -30.32
N PRO A 202 7.72 -1.27 -31.42
CA PRO A 202 7.11 -2.60 -31.34
C PRO A 202 8.06 -3.51 -30.55
N ASP A 203 7.59 -4.37 -29.74
CA ASP A 203 8.34 -5.28 -28.87
C ASP A 203 9.04 -4.64 -27.66
N ALA A 204 8.91 -3.33 -27.43
CA ALA A 204 9.40 -2.70 -26.20
C ALA A 204 8.53 -3.13 -25.01
N ARG A 205 9.18 -3.47 -23.90
CA ARG A 205 8.49 -3.84 -22.65
C ARG A 205 9.16 -3.18 -21.48
N TYR A 206 8.37 -2.87 -20.51
CA TYR A 206 8.87 -2.52 -19.18
C TYR A 206 9.40 -3.79 -18.50
N CYS A 207 10.64 -3.77 -18.05
CA CYS A 207 11.21 -4.83 -17.23
C CYS A 207 11.29 -4.36 -15.78
N PRO A 208 10.43 -4.87 -14.88
CA PRO A 208 10.56 -4.57 -13.46
C PRO A 208 11.83 -5.26 -12.95
N GLY A 209 12.76 -4.49 -12.42
CA GLY A 209 13.97 -5.02 -11.84
C GLY A 209 15.15 -4.05 -11.97
N ALA A 210 16.24 -4.34 -11.26
CA ALA A 210 17.47 -3.56 -11.41
C ALA A 210 18.00 -3.71 -12.84
N ILE A 211 18.38 -2.61 -13.44
CA ILE A 211 18.92 -2.58 -14.81
C ILE A 211 20.11 -3.57 -14.99
N GLY A 212 20.93 -3.75 -13.94
CA GLY A 212 22.03 -4.70 -13.94
C GLY A 212 21.58 -6.16 -14.07
N ASP A 213 20.45 -6.52 -13.51
CA ASP A 213 19.91 -7.90 -13.61
C ASP A 213 19.29 -8.15 -14.97
N THR A 214 18.67 -7.14 -15.55
CA THR A 214 18.14 -7.19 -16.92
C THR A 214 19.27 -7.35 -17.93
N ILE A 215 20.35 -6.58 -17.78
CA ILE A 215 21.55 -6.70 -18.62
C ILE A 215 22.19 -8.09 -18.47
N ARG A 216 22.36 -8.57 -17.25
CA ARG A 216 22.92 -9.90 -16.98
C ARG A 216 22.08 -11.03 -17.61
N ARG A 217 20.76 -10.91 -17.53
CA ARG A 217 19.83 -11.83 -18.16
C ARG A 217 19.98 -11.81 -19.68
N ALA A 218 19.95 -10.65 -20.31
CA ALA A 218 20.10 -10.50 -21.74
C ALA A 218 21.43 -11.09 -22.26
N ILE A 219 22.53 -10.90 -21.54
CA ILE A 219 23.83 -11.50 -21.86
C ILE A 219 23.76 -13.03 -21.78
N ASN A 220 23.14 -13.58 -20.73
CA ASN A 220 23.00 -15.02 -20.54
C ASN A 220 22.08 -15.66 -21.59
N GLU A 221 21.12 -14.91 -22.11
CA GLU A 221 20.20 -15.32 -23.17
C GLU A 221 20.82 -15.17 -24.58
N GLY A 222 22.08 -14.69 -24.66
CA GLY A 222 22.84 -14.63 -25.90
C GLY A 222 22.70 -13.33 -26.66
N ALA A 223 22.37 -12.21 -26.01
CA ALA A 223 22.36 -10.91 -26.65
C ALA A 223 23.76 -10.53 -27.12
N GLU A 224 23.94 -10.36 -28.43
CA GLU A 224 25.23 -9.96 -29.05
C GLU A 224 25.50 -8.47 -28.93
N LYS A 225 24.46 -7.66 -28.72
CA LYS A 225 24.58 -6.20 -28.62
C LYS A 225 23.57 -5.65 -27.61
N LEU A 226 24.05 -4.81 -26.73
CA LEU A 226 23.26 -4.00 -25.81
C LEU A 226 23.47 -2.52 -26.12
N THR A 227 22.38 -1.80 -26.30
CA THR A 227 22.40 -0.35 -26.45
C THR A 227 21.68 0.26 -25.22
N LEU A 228 22.39 1.08 -24.46
CA LEU A 228 21.85 1.83 -23.34
C LEU A 228 21.58 3.26 -23.81
N CYS A 229 20.31 3.66 -23.79
CA CYS A 229 19.92 5.04 -23.96
C CYS A 229 19.65 5.62 -22.56
N VAL A 230 20.48 6.54 -22.13
CA VAL A 230 20.34 7.23 -20.83
C VAL A 230 20.30 8.72 -21.08
N GLU A 231 19.31 9.37 -20.51
CA GLU A 231 19.23 10.82 -20.49
C GLU A 231 20.00 11.32 -19.27
N PHE A 232 21.10 12.03 -19.50
CA PHE A 232 21.89 12.63 -18.42
C PHE A 232 21.59 14.12 -18.36
N HIS A 233 21.19 14.59 -17.20
CA HIS A 233 21.14 16.04 -16.94
C HIS A 233 22.53 16.62 -16.58
N ASP A 234 23.49 15.77 -16.15
CA ASP A 234 24.89 16.15 -15.96
C ASP A 234 25.80 15.00 -16.39
N CYS A 235 26.55 15.20 -17.47
CA CYS A 235 27.44 14.19 -18.00
C CYS A 235 28.77 14.13 -17.23
N VAL A 236 29.00 13.05 -16.51
CA VAL A 236 30.36 12.64 -16.15
C VAL A 236 30.83 11.64 -17.21
N PRO A 237 31.93 11.91 -17.95
CA PRO A 237 32.40 11.01 -18.98
C PRO A 237 32.93 9.72 -18.38
N ILE A 238 32.32 8.59 -18.73
CA ILE A 238 32.84 7.26 -18.40
C ILE A 238 33.89 6.89 -19.42
N SER A 239 35.16 6.94 -19.04
CA SER A 239 36.26 6.43 -19.88
C SER A 239 36.28 4.90 -19.77
N GLY A 240 35.79 4.21 -20.81
CA GLY A 240 35.83 2.75 -20.91
C GLY A 240 37.20 2.26 -21.42
N ASN A 241 37.87 1.44 -20.66
CA ASN A 241 39.03 0.66 -21.13
C ASN A 241 38.52 -0.66 -21.73
N LYS A 242 39.05 -1.07 -22.85
CA LYS A 242 38.61 -2.19 -23.70
C LYS A 242 38.60 -3.59 -23.03
N ASN A 243 39.01 -3.71 -21.79
CA ASN A 243 38.99 -4.97 -21.01
C ASN A 243 38.35 -4.81 -19.63
N GLY A 244 37.45 -3.86 -19.44
CA GLY A 244 36.98 -3.50 -18.13
C GLY A 244 35.54 -3.91 -17.83
N MET A 245 35.39 -4.64 -16.80
CA MET A 245 34.17 -4.64 -15.99
C MET A 245 33.67 -3.20 -15.80
N LEU A 246 32.39 -2.98 -15.95
CA LEU A 246 31.70 -1.76 -15.52
C LEU A 246 31.85 -1.61 -13.99
N SER A 247 32.95 -1.02 -13.56
CA SER A 247 33.12 -0.58 -12.18
C SER A 247 32.61 0.87 -12.10
N GLY A 248 31.44 1.09 -11.53
CA GLY A 248 30.95 2.45 -11.37
C GLY A 248 29.43 2.64 -11.29
N LEU A 249 28.67 1.59 -11.00
CA LEU A 249 27.25 1.73 -10.67
C LEU A 249 27.02 1.40 -9.19
N SER A 250 27.60 2.23 -8.32
CA SER A 250 27.25 2.33 -6.92
C SER A 250 27.15 3.82 -6.59
N GLY A 251 25.90 4.29 -6.54
CA GLY A 251 25.48 5.59 -6.11
C GLY A 251 24.00 5.56 -5.82
#